data_8959ede6c56cd3c1b6f140b10954466a
#
_entry.id   8959ede6c56cd3c1b6f140b10954466a
#
_cell.length_a   1.000
_cell.length_b   1.000
_cell.length_c   1.000
_cell.angle_alpha   90.00
_cell.angle_beta   90.00
_cell.angle_gamma   90.00
#
_symmetry.space_group_name_H-M   'P 1'
#
loop_
_entity.id
_entity.type
_entity.pdbx_description
1 polymer ?
#
loop_
_entity_poly.entity_id
_entity_poly.type
_entity_poly.pdbx_seq_one_letter_code
_entity_poly.pdbx_strand_id
1 'polypeptide(L)'
;MDRLAVFLRGQLRTWNYTKSEMFEFFSGIADHVDYFIAVWDNTDLEMVRRDFSNKSVKAAITVSRDRYFNAWQGPAYMSHCLNSYRYEQEKLNGTYDAIIDTRFDVRFTAHAAPETIKPWTFGSTGLQGCYNPNDLDNLYDGLDDHCFLTTGGSHTIMNQRYQNDAGADGNHISLYKYAKVHGIECFKIKWFSCKLVRPNCIETHADPESHWQKLTQAERLAYIHRANVDPHEYSADYHIGKLL
;
A
#
# COMPACT_ATOMS: atom_id res chain seq x y z
N MET A 1 -8.37 -7.18 17.53
CA MET A 1 -9.45 -7.50 16.55
C MET A 1 -9.41 -8.99 16.31
N ASP A 2 -10.56 -9.62 16.03
CA ASP A 2 -10.59 -11.08 15.90
C ASP A 2 -10.07 -11.53 14.53
N ARG A 3 -10.51 -10.89 13.44
CA ARG A 3 -10.15 -11.32 12.08
C ARG A 3 -9.68 -10.16 11.20
N LEU A 4 -8.48 -10.29 10.69
CA LEU A 4 -7.84 -9.34 9.77
C LEU A 4 -7.60 -9.97 8.40
N ALA A 5 -8.01 -9.29 7.32
CA ALA A 5 -7.55 -9.59 5.98
C ALA A 5 -6.36 -8.69 5.62
N VAL A 6 -5.26 -9.27 5.18
CA VAL A 6 -4.08 -8.54 4.73
C VAL A 6 -3.90 -8.77 3.24
N PHE A 7 -4.03 -7.71 2.46
CA PHE A 7 -3.75 -7.68 1.03
C PHE A 7 -2.33 -7.18 0.82
N LEU A 8 -1.47 -8.04 0.30
CA LEU A 8 -0.10 -7.71 -0.06
C LEU A 8 0.05 -7.68 -1.57
N ARG A 9 0.43 -6.54 -2.11
CA ARG A 9 0.46 -6.32 -3.55
C ARG A 9 1.72 -5.65 -4.05
N GLY A 10 2.12 -6.00 -5.28
CA GLY A 10 3.19 -5.32 -5.99
C GLY A 10 4.50 -6.08 -6.02
N GLN A 11 5.60 -5.36 -5.87
CA GLN A 11 6.95 -5.89 -6.00
C GLN A 11 7.55 -6.33 -4.66
N LEU A 12 8.42 -7.34 -4.71
CA LEU A 12 9.10 -7.88 -3.53
C LEU A 12 10.46 -7.20 -3.22
N ARG A 13 10.68 -5.97 -3.65
CA ARG A 13 11.98 -5.26 -3.64
C ARG A 13 12.77 -5.42 -2.35
N THR A 14 12.14 -5.17 -1.22
CA THR A 14 12.76 -5.18 0.11
C THR A 14 12.09 -6.18 1.04
N TRP A 15 11.31 -7.10 0.50
CA TRP A 15 10.55 -8.10 1.24
C TRP A 15 11.39 -8.85 2.28
N ASN A 16 12.62 -9.23 1.92
CA ASN A 16 13.50 -9.94 2.85
C ASN A 16 13.84 -9.13 4.12
N TYR A 17 13.73 -7.82 4.07
CA TYR A 17 14.01 -6.92 5.20
C TYR A 17 12.75 -6.51 5.97
N THR A 18 11.57 -6.56 5.34
CA THR A 18 10.32 -6.11 5.93
C THR A 18 9.46 -7.24 6.45
N LYS A 19 9.60 -8.47 5.93
CA LYS A 19 8.69 -9.59 6.18
C LYS A 19 8.53 -9.95 7.65
N SER A 20 9.62 -10.03 8.42
CA SER A 20 9.57 -10.46 9.83
C SER A 20 8.81 -9.44 10.67
N GLU A 21 9.13 -8.15 10.54
CA GLU A 21 8.45 -7.06 11.24
C GLU A 21 6.98 -6.94 10.82
N MET A 22 6.69 -7.16 9.53
CA MET A 22 5.34 -7.14 9.01
C MET A 22 4.49 -8.28 9.59
N PHE A 23 5.03 -9.49 9.66
CA PHE A 23 4.34 -10.62 10.28
C PHE A 23 4.11 -10.41 11.77
N GLU A 24 5.12 -9.90 12.49
CA GLU A 24 5.01 -9.55 13.90
C GLU A 24 3.93 -8.50 14.13
N PHE A 25 3.93 -7.43 13.34
CA PHE A 25 2.92 -6.37 13.42
C PHE A 25 1.52 -6.93 13.24
N PHE A 26 1.23 -7.70 12.17
CA PHE A 26 -0.11 -8.21 11.92
C PHE A 26 -0.56 -9.21 12.99
N SER A 27 0.32 -10.09 13.44
CA SER A 27 0.00 -11.03 14.53
C SER A 27 -0.17 -10.36 15.89
N GLY A 28 0.38 -9.16 16.07
CA GLY A 28 0.21 -8.37 17.28
C GLY A 28 -1.11 -7.59 17.34
N ILE A 29 -1.80 -7.41 16.20
CA ILE A 29 -3.02 -6.60 16.12
C ILE A 29 -4.30 -7.41 15.89
N ALA A 30 -4.19 -8.68 15.50
CA ALA A 30 -5.35 -9.56 15.27
C ALA A 30 -5.06 -11.01 15.70
N ASP A 31 -6.10 -11.69 16.18
CA ASP A 31 -6.03 -13.10 16.59
C ASP A 31 -5.92 -14.04 15.38
N HIS A 32 -6.61 -13.70 14.30
CA HIS A 32 -6.58 -14.42 13.03
C HIS A 32 -6.24 -13.50 11.86
N VAL A 33 -5.16 -13.82 11.16
CA VAL A 33 -4.69 -13.05 9.99
C VAL A 33 -4.72 -13.92 8.76
N ASP A 34 -5.55 -13.54 7.78
CA ASP A 34 -5.63 -14.17 6.47
C ASP A 34 -4.93 -13.30 5.42
N TYR A 35 -4.03 -13.90 4.64
CA TYR A 35 -3.24 -13.21 3.63
C TYR A 35 -3.78 -13.44 2.22
N PHE A 36 -3.90 -12.36 1.47
CA PHE A 36 -4.26 -12.31 0.06
C PHE A 36 -3.12 -11.64 -0.69
N ILE A 37 -2.48 -12.35 -1.60
CA ILE A 37 -1.20 -11.96 -2.19
C ILE A 37 -1.35 -11.80 -3.70
N ALA A 38 -0.94 -10.66 -4.25
CA ALA A 38 -0.82 -10.44 -5.68
C ALA A 38 0.54 -9.83 -6.02
N VAL A 39 1.26 -10.49 -6.92
CA VAL A 39 2.56 -10.05 -7.40
C VAL A 39 2.57 -9.95 -8.92
N TRP A 40 3.56 -9.26 -9.47
CA TRP A 40 3.74 -9.22 -10.92
C TRP A 40 4.18 -10.58 -11.45
N ASP A 41 3.83 -10.88 -12.70
CA ASP A 41 4.11 -12.15 -13.39
C ASP A 41 5.60 -12.46 -13.55
N ASN A 42 6.49 -11.46 -13.42
CA ASN A 42 7.93 -11.64 -13.37
C ASN A 42 8.48 -11.97 -11.96
N THR A 43 7.59 -12.16 -10.97
CA THR A 43 7.98 -12.48 -9.59
C THR A 43 7.95 -13.99 -9.38
N ASP A 44 8.95 -14.51 -8.66
CA ASP A 44 8.97 -15.91 -8.22
C ASP A 44 7.91 -16.15 -7.12
N LEU A 45 6.75 -16.67 -7.54
CA LEU A 45 5.63 -16.98 -6.64
C LEU A 45 5.96 -18.12 -5.65
N GLU A 46 6.86 -19.03 -5.99
CA GLU A 46 7.28 -20.11 -5.09
C GLU A 46 8.10 -19.56 -3.92
N MET A 47 8.92 -18.54 -4.15
CA MET A 47 9.59 -17.82 -3.07
C MET A 47 8.57 -17.23 -2.10
N VAL A 48 7.51 -16.60 -2.62
CA VAL A 48 6.42 -16.03 -1.79
C VAL A 48 5.73 -17.14 -1.00
N ARG A 49 5.33 -18.24 -1.64
CA ARG A 49 4.67 -19.37 -0.98
C ARG A 49 5.52 -19.97 0.14
N ARG A 50 6.82 -20.09 -0.08
CA ARG A 50 7.76 -20.58 0.94
C ARG A 50 7.81 -19.66 2.16
N ASP A 51 7.92 -18.34 1.95
CA ASP A 51 7.99 -17.36 3.03
C ASP A 51 6.70 -17.29 3.85
N PHE A 52 5.56 -17.65 3.25
CA PHE A 52 4.25 -17.72 3.90
C PHE A 52 3.82 -19.15 4.31
N SER A 53 4.73 -20.14 4.30
CA SER A 53 4.38 -21.56 4.52
C SER A 53 3.70 -21.86 5.86
N ASN A 54 3.92 -21.02 6.89
CA ASN A 54 3.30 -21.12 8.21
C ASN A 54 2.21 -20.04 8.44
N LYS A 55 1.74 -19.38 7.39
CA LYS A 55 0.71 -18.34 7.44
C LYS A 55 -0.57 -18.77 6.74
N SER A 56 -1.70 -18.20 7.14
CA SER A 56 -3.00 -18.46 6.52
C SER A 56 -3.14 -17.71 5.19
N VAL A 57 -2.57 -18.27 4.11
CA VAL A 57 -2.70 -17.71 2.76
C VAL A 57 -3.97 -18.21 2.11
N LYS A 58 -4.89 -17.33 1.76
CA LYS A 58 -6.16 -17.63 1.11
C LYS A 58 -6.11 -17.51 -0.41
N ALA A 59 -5.23 -16.64 -0.91
CA ALA A 59 -4.95 -16.50 -2.33
C ALA A 59 -3.52 -16.02 -2.55
N ALA A 60 -2.87 -16.54 -3.61
CA ALA A 60 -1.60 -16.04 -4.12
C ALA A 60 -1.65 -16.09 -5.64
N ILE A 61 -1.65 -14.93 -6.29
CA ILE A 61 -1.83 -14.78 -7.74
C ILE A 61 -0.70 -13.95 -8.36
N THR A 62 -0.47 -14.14 -9.65
CA THR A 62 0.34 -13.26 -10.48
C THR A 62 -0.54 -12.41 -11.38
N VAL A 63 -0.11 -11.20 -11.66
CA VAL A 63 -0.80 -10.24 -12.54
C VAL A 63 0.19 -9.77 -13.60
N SER A 64 -0.25 -9.76 -14.88
CA SER A 64 0.61 -9.33 -15.98
C SER A 64 0.89 -7.83 -15.89
N ARG A 65 2.17 -7.49 -15.95
CA ARG A 65 2.64 -6.11 -15.95
C ARG A 65 2.30 -5.39 -17.26
N ASP A 66 2.28 -6.11 -18.36
CA ASP A 66 2.02 -5.52 -19.70
C ASP A 66 0.58 -4.98 -19.85
N ARG A 67 -0.32 -5.42 -18.98
CA ARG A 67 -1.74 -5.06 -19.03
C ARG A 67 -2.03 -3.67 -18.46
N TYR A 68 -1.17 -3.15 -17.57
CA TYR A 68 -1.40 -1.92 -16.82
C TYR A 68 -0.13 -1.07 -16.82
N PHE A 69 -0.11 -0.06 -17.66
CA PHE A 69 1.04 0.83 -17.85
C PHE A 69 1.20 1.86 -16.73
N ASN A 70 0.15 2.12 -15.95
CA ASN A 70 0.20 3.13 -14.90
C ASN A 70 0.51 2.52 -13.54
N ALA A 71 1.52 3.05 -12.86
CA ALA A 71 2.03 2.54 -11.57
C ALA A 71 0.96 2.40 -10.46
N TRP A 72 -0.13 3.16 -10.54
CA TRP A 72 -1.22 3.12 -9.54
C TRP A 72 -2.40 2.21 -9.93
N GLN A 73 -2.67 2.02 -11.23
CA GLN A 73 -3.76 1.12 -11.68
C GLN A 73 -3.46 -0.34 -11.38
N GLY A 74 -2.21 -0.74 -11.57
CA GLY A 74 -1.78 -2.11 -11.32
C GLY A 74 -2.03 -2.58 -9.88
N PRO A 75 -1.58 -1.86 -8.86
CA PRO A 75 -1.88 -2.19 -7.46
C PRO A 75 -3.38 -2.25 -7.15
N ALA A 76 -4.18 -1.31 -7.65
CA ALA A 76 -5.63 -1.34 -7.46
C ALA A 76 -6.29 -2.55 -8.14
N TYR A 77 -5.82 -2.91 -9.33
CA TYR A 77 -6.29 -4.11 -10.04
C TYR A 77 -5.89 -5.40 -9.31
N MET A 78 -4.67 -5.48 -8.79
CA MET A 78 -4.24 -6.61 -7.97
C MET A 78 -5.18 -6.83 -6.79
N SER A 79 -5.49 -5.78 -6.04
CA SER A 79 -6.42 -5.86 -4.91
C SER A 79 -7.86 -6.16 -5.37
N HIS A 80 -8.27 -5.66 -6.54
CA HIS A 80 -9.55 -6.01 -7.14
C HIS A 80 -9.64 -7.52 -7.45
N CYS A 81 -8.63 -8.11 -8.05
CA CYS A 81 -8.58 -9.54 -8.34
C CYS A 81 -8.64 -10.40 -7.07
N LEU A 82 -8.03 -9.93 -5.98
CA LEU A 82 -8.04 -10.63 -4.69
C LEU A 82 -9.40 -10.56 -3.97
N ASN A 83 -10.25 -9.58 -4.28
CA ASN A 83 -11.55 -9.43 -3.61
C ASN A 83 -12.47 -10.63 -3.80
N SER A 84 -12.42 -11.33 -4.93
CA SER A 84 -13.23 -12.54 -5.15
C SER A 84 -12.89 -13.62 -4.12
N TYR A 85 -11.60 -13.84 -3.87
CA TYR A 85 -11.14 -14.81 -2.87
C TYR A 85 -11.51 -14.38 -1.45
N ARG A 86 -11.44 -13.09 -1.15
CA ARG A 86 -11.90 -12.56 0.14
C ARG A 86 -13.41 -12.82 0.35
N TYR A 87 -14.24 -12.56 -0.64
CA TYR A 87 -15.67 -12.85 -0.58
C TYR A 87 -15.97 -14.33 -0.29
N GLU A 88 -15.25 -15.24 -0.93
CA GLU A 88 -15.42 -16.68 -0.66
C GLU A 88 -15.02 -17.00 0.80
N GLN A 89 -13.98 -16.40 1.33
CA GLN A 89 -13.60 -16.59 2.73
C GLN A 89 -14.62 -15.99 3.70
N GLU A 90 -15.21 -14.85 3.38
CA GLU A 90 -16.26 -14.23 4.20
C GLU A 90 -17.55 -15.05 4.22
N LYS A 91 -17.94 -15.68 3.12
CA LYS A 91 -19.08 -16.62 3.08
C LYS A 91 -18.86 -17.85 3.99
N LEU A 92 -17.64 -18.34 4.06
CA LEU A 92 -17.32 -19.55 4.83
C LEU A 92 -17.13 -19.27 6.32
N ASN A 93 -16.54 -18.14 6.65
CA ASN A 93 -15.96 -17.88 7.98
C ASN A 93 -16.44 -16.58 8.63
N GLY A 94 -17.40 -15.86 8.01
CA GLY A 94 -17.84 -14.54 8.45
C GLY A 94 -16.94 -13.40 7.95
N THR A 95 -17.38 -12.18 8.16
CA THR A 95 -16.71 -10.95 7.70
C THR A 95 -15.40 -10.71 8.46
N TYR A 96 -14.48 -9.99 7.83
CA TYR A 96 -13.30 -9.45 8.49
C TYR A 96 -13.65 -8.16 9.25
N ASP A 97 -13.06 -7.98 10.43
CA ASP A 97 -13.20 -6.74 11.21
C ASP A 97 -12.52 -5.57 10.51
N ALA A 98 -11.40 -5.88 9.84
CA ALA A 98 -10.63 -4.90 9.06
C ALA A 98 -9.93 -5.57 7.88
N ILE A 99 -9.61 -4.74 6.89
CA ILE A 99 -8.73 -5.06 5.76
C ILE A 99 -7.58 -4.08 5.77
N ILE A 100 -6.36 -4.58 5.79
CA ILE A 100 -5.15 -3.81 5.51
C ILE A 100 -4.68 -4.17 4.10
N ASP A 101 -4.68 -3.17 3.20
CA ASP A 101 -4.21 -3.30 1.83
C ASP A 101 -2.90 -2.53 1.69
N THR A 102 -1.79 -3.23 1.47
CA THR A 102 -0.46 -2.65 1.53
C THR A 102 0.52 -3.28 0.55
N ARG A 103 1.73 -2.75 0.50
CA ARG A 103 2.85 -3.21 -0.31
C ARG A 103 3.78 -4.11 0.52
N PHE A 104 4.63 -4.87 -0.16
CA PHE A 104 5.65 -5.71 0.48
C PHE A 104 6.83 -4.93 1.05
N ASP A 105 7.10 -3.73 0.53
CA ASP A 105 8.24 -2.90 0.87
C ASP A 105 7.91 -1.85 1.94
N VAL A 106 7.00 -2.17 2.85
CA VAL A 106 6.53 -1.29 3.92
C VAL A 106 6.91 -1.85 5.29
N ARG A 107 7.42 -0.98 6.16
CA ARG A 107 7.65 -1.24 7.58
C ARG A 107 6.54 -0.61 8.39
N PHE A 108 6.03 -1.35 9.37
CA PHE A 108 4.97 -0.90 10.26
C PHE A 108 5.50 -0.55 11.65
N THR A 109 4.90 0.47 12.27
CA THR A 109 5.16 0.82 13.67
C THR A 109 3.84 1.05 14.38
N ALA A 110 3.54 0.23 15.39
CA ALA A 110 2.37 0.42 16.24
C ALA A 110 2.61 1.54 17.25
N HIS A 111 1.61 2.37 17.48
CA HIS A 111 1.63 3.49 18.44
C HIS A 111 0.61 3.31 19.56
N ALA A 112 -0.48 2.59 19.30
CA ALA A 112 -1.56 2.32 20.24
C ALA A 112 -2.25 0.99 19.89
N ALA A 113 -3.19 0.57 20.71
CA ALA A 113 -4.06 -0.55 20.41
C ALA A 113 -4.92 -0.27 19.17
N PRO A 114 -5.29 -1.31 18.38
CA PRO A 114 -6.15 -1.16 17.23
C PRO A 114 -7.51 -0.56 17.60
N GLU A 115 -7.97 0.38 16.78
CA GLU A 115 -9.32 0.96 16.89
C GLU A 115 -10.32 0.16 16.05
N THR A 116 -11.58 0.15 16.48
CA THR A 116 -12.68 -0.43 15.68
C THR A 116 -12.88 0.37 14.41
N ILE A 117 -12.89 -0.30 13.28
CA ILE A 117 -13.06 0.35 11.98
C ILE A 117 -14.55 0.47 11.66
N LYS A 118 -14.98 1.70 11.40
CA LYS A 118 -16.37 1.96 10.99
C LYS A 118 -16.64 1.46 9.57
N PRO A 119 -17.82 0.91 9.29
CA PRO A 119 -18.25 0.64 7.90
C PRO A 119 -18.18 1.91 7.04
N TRP A 120 -17.94 1.74 5.75
CA TRP A 120 -17.87 2.83 4.77
C TRP A 120 -16.79 3.88 5.05
N THR A 121 -15.70 3.46 5.69
CA THR A 121 -14.53 4.31 5.90
C THR A 121 -13.30 3.77 5.16
N PHE A 122 -12.37 4.68 4.87
CA PHE A 122 -11.12 4.37 4.22
C PHE A 122 -10.00 5.16 4.90
N GLY A 123 -9.15 4.45 5.61
CA GLY A 123 -8.04 5.02 6.36
C GLY A 123 -6.73 4.97 5.59
N SER A 124 -5.90 5.99 5.76
CA SER A 124 -4.52 6.04 5.27
C SER A 124 -3.57 6.45 6.39
N THR A 125 -2.35 5.95 6.38
CA THR A 125 -1.31 6.29 7.38
C THR A 125 -0.74 7.67 7.17
N GLY A 126 -0.76 8.18 5.94
CA GLY A 126 -0.34 9.52 5.57
C GLY A 126 -1.45 10.24 4.83
N LEU A 127 -1.68 11.50 5.18
CA LEU A 127 -2.39 12.43 4.34
C LEU A 127 -1.32 13.23 3.61
N GLN A 128 -0.95 12.81 2.41
CA GLN A 128 -0.04 13.58 1.57
C GLN A 128 -0.85 14.70 0.92
N GLY A 129 -0.92 15.83 1.60
CA GLY A 129 -1.50 17.02 1.01
C GLY A 129 -0.63 17.51 -0.14
N CYS A 130 -1.21 17.75 -1.29
CA CYS A 130 -0.71 18.80 -2.16
C CYS A 130 -0.89 20.10 -1.39
N TYR A 131 0.15 20.50 -0.67
CA TYR A 131 0.13 21.74 0.12
C TYR A 131 -0.05 22.91 -0.83
N ASN A 132 -1.26 23.45 -0.89
CA ASN A 132 -1.47 24.80 -1.39
C ASN A 132 -1.46 25.75 -0.19
N PRO A 133 -0.39 26.52 0.04
CA PRO A 133 -0.29 27.40 1.19
C PRO A 133 -1.35 28.51 1.22
N ASN A 134 -2.06 28.70 0.11
CA ASN A 134 -3.09 29.73 -0.04
C ASN A 134 -4.52 29.21 0.15
N ASP A 135 -4.69 27.91 0.40
CA ASP A 135 -6.00 27.28 0.55
C ASP A 135 -6.02 26.32 1.74
N LEU A 136 -6.21 26.93 2.92
CA LEU A 136 -6.21 26.20 4.20
C LEU A 136 -7.40 25.25 4.36
N ASP A 137 -8.48 25.43 3.61
CA ASP A 137 -9.69 24.59 3.65
C ASP A 137 -9.56 23.35 2.76
N ASN A 138 -8.59 23.32 1.83
CA ASN A 138 -8.30 22.19 0.95
C ASN A 138 -7.00 21.47 1.31
N LEU A 139 -6.64 21.44 2.57
CA LEU A 139 -5.38 20.89 3.09
C LEU A 139 -5.18 19.38 2.84
N TYR A 140 -6.17 18.64 2.27
CA TYR A 140 -6.15 17.17 2.32
C TYR A 140 -6.68 16.50 1.07
N ASP A 141 -6.16 16.86 -0.08
CA ASP A 141 -6.62 16.29 -1.34
C ASP A 141 -5.97 14.95 -1.68
N GLY A 142 -5.13 14.37 -0.82
CA GLY A 142 -4.44 13.14 -1.11
C GLY A 142 -4.40 12.13 0.04
N LEU A 143 -4.54 10.86 -0.32
CA LEU A 143 -4.34 9.72 0.57
C LEU A 143 -3.02 9.04 0.20
N ASP A 144 -2.22 8.67 1.20
CA ASP A 144 -1.04 7.84 0.99
C ASP A 144 -1.47 6.50 0.36
N ASP A 145 -0.81 6.07 -0.71
CA ASP A 145 -1.12 4.85 -1.46
C ASP A 145 -0.34 3.61 -1.00
N HIS A 146 0.46 3.76 0.06
CA HIS A 146 1.30 2.68 0.56
C HIS A 146 0.55 1.67 1.42
N CYS A 147 -0.40 2.14 2.21
CA CYS A 147 -1.17 1.31 3.12
C CYS A 147 -2.56 1.90 3.37
N PHE A 148 -3.57 1.07 3.22
CA PHE A 148 -4.95 1.40 3.51
C PHE A 148 -5.51 0.52 4.61
N LEU A 149 -6.38 1.09 5.44
CA LEU A 149 -7.17 0.39 6.44
C LEU A 149 -8.66 0.65 6.17
N THR A 150 -9.43 -0.40 6.00
CA THR A 150 -10.83 -0.28 5.55
C THR A 150 -11.66 -1.50 5.94
N THR A 151 -12.92 -1.53 5.54
CA THR A 151 -13.83 -2.67 5.64
C THR A 151 -14.22 -3.18 4.25
N GLY A 152 -14.82 -4.38 4.19
CA GLY A 152 -15.06 -5.10 2.94
C GLY A 152 -15.76 -4.30 1.84
N GLY A 153 -16.81 -3.55 2.18
CA GLY A 153 -17.56 -2.75 1.20
C GLY A 153 -16.72 -1.63 0.61
N SER A 154 -16.11 -0.81 1.44
CA SER A 154 -15.24 0.30 1.02
C SER A 154 -14.04 -0.20 0.23
N HIS A 155 -13.40 -1.29 0.69
CA HIS A 155 -12.27 -1.89 -0.02
C HIS A 155 -12.64 -2.29 -1.46
N THR A 156 -13.79 -2.94 -1.63
CA THR A 156 -14.26 -3.35 -2.97
C THR A 156 -14.44 -2.16 -3.89
N ILE A 157 -15.12 -1.12 -3.43
CA ILE A 157 -15.38 0.08 -4.24
C ILE A 157 -14.08 0.79 -4.55
N MET A 158 -13.23 1.02 -3.57
CA MET A 158 -11.96 1.73 -3.77
C MET A 158 -11.04 1.03 -4.78
N ASN A 159 -11.10 -0.29 -4.87
CA ASN A 159 -10.30 -1.02 -5.85
C ASN A 159 -10.90 -1.07 -7.26
N GLN A 160 -12.18 -0.75 -7.45
CA GLN A 160 -12.75 -0.57 -8.79
C GLN A 160 -12.20 0.65 -9.53
N ARG A 161 -11.54 1.57 -8.82
CA ARG A 161 -10.91 2.74 -9.43
C ARG A 161 -9.87 2.43 -10.52
N TYR A 162 -9.34 1.19 -10.58
CA TYR A 162 -8.42 0.79 -11.66
C TYR A 162 -9.02 0.99 -13.05
N GLN A 163 -10.35 1.03 -13.16
CA GLN A 163 -11.08 1.27 -14.42
C GLN A 163 -11.11 2.75 -14.81
N ASN A 164 -10.79 3.64 -13.88
CA ASN A 164 -10.83 5.06 -14.12
C ASN A 164 -9.42 5.58 -14.45
N ASP A 165 -9.34 6.48 -15.41
CA ASP A 165 -8.10 7.20 -15.64
C ASP A 165 -7.87 8.18 -14.49
N ALA A 166 -6.67 8.17 -13.90
CA ALA A 166 -6.35 9.08 -12.79
C ALA A 166 -6.35 10.56 -13.21
N GLY A 167 -6.31 10.80 -14.50
CA GLY A 167 -6.21 12.15 -15.02
C GLY A 167 -4.90 12.85 -14.60
N ALA A 168 -4.89 14.18 -14.66
CA ALA A 168 -3.74 15.01 -14.29
C ALA A 168 -3.51 15.16 -12.78
N ASP A 169 -4.44 14.68 -11.95
CA ASP A 169 -4.47 14.97 -10.50
C ASP A 169 -3.51 14.12 -9.65
N GLY A 170 -2.87 13.12 -10.24
CA GLY A 170 -2.04 12.18 -9.50
C GLY A 170 -2.83 11.18 -8.63
N ASN A 171 -2.16 10.12 -8.17
CA ASN A 171 -2.83 9.00 -7.49
C ASN A 171 -3.48 9.40 -6.17
N HIS A 172 -2.80 10.18 -5.34
CA HIS A 172 -3.25 10.54 -3.99
C HIS A 172 -4.54 11.37 -4.01
N ILE A 173 -4.61 12.36 -4.90
CA ILE A 173 -5.80 13.21 -5.09
C ILE A 173 -6.95 12.39 -5.66
N SER A 174 -6.66 11.57 -6.66
CA SER A 174 -7.66 10.70 -7.29
C SER A 174 -8.28 9.72 -6.31
N LEU A 175 -7.50 9.16 -5.38
CA LEU A 175 -7.99 8.30 -4.30
C LEU A 175 -9.02 9.01 -3.43
N TYR A 176 -8.68 10.21 -2.96
CA TYR A 176 -9.58 10.99 -2.12
C TYR A 176 -10.87 11.38 -2.85
N LYS A 177 -10.75 11.92 -4.08
CA LYS A 177 -11.91 12.28 -4.91
C LYS A 177 -12.80 11.07 -5.17
N TYR A 178 -12.22 9.92 -5.48
CA TYR A 178 -12.96 8.68 -5.71
C TYR A 178 -13.74 8.25 -4.46
N ALA A 179 -13.11 8.27 -3.29
CA ALA A 179 -13.78 7.97 -2.04
C ALA A 179 -14.97 8.90 -1.80
N LYS A 180 -14.78 10.21 -1.99
CA LYS A 180 -15.85 11.22 -1.82
C LYS A 180 -17.04 11.00 -2.73
N VAL A 181 -16.82 10.73 -4.01
CA VAL A 181 -17.90 10.45 -4.98
C VAL A 181 -18.74 9.24 -4.56
N HIS A 182 -18.13 8.25 -3.91
CA HIS A 182 -18.81 7.05 -3.45
C HIS A 182 -19.31 7.13 -2.00
N GLY A 183 -19.26 8.30 -1.38
CA GLY A 183 -19.74 8.49 0.00
C GLY A 183 -18.90 7.78 1.06
N ILE A 184 -17.63 7.48 0.75
CA ILE A 184 -16.69 6.84 1.66
C ILE A 184 -16.00 7.92 2.50
N GLU A 185 -16.11 7.82 3.82
CA GLU A 185 -15.45 8.73 4.75
C GLU A 185 -13.94 8.39 4.82
N CYS A 186 -13.07 9.38 4.55
CA CYS A 186 -11.64 9.22 4.65
C CYS A 186 -11.13 9.66 6.02
N PHE A 187 -10.19 8.90 6.62
CA PHE A 187 -9.61 9.24 7.90
C PHE A 187 -8.10 8.94 7.96
N LYS A 188 -7.39 9.64 8.83
CA LYS A 188 -5.99 9.33 9.14
C LYS A 188 -5.92 8.26 10.21
N ILE A 189 -5.21 7.18 9.92
CA ILE A 189 -4.91 6.13 10.90
C ILE A 189 -3.97 6.70 11.95
N LYS A 190 -4.31 6.55 13.23
CA LYS A 190 -3.55 7.13 14.35
C LYS A 190 -2.82 6.08 15.18
N TRP A 191 -3.27 4.83 15.17
CA TRP A 191 -2.73 3.79 16.02
C TRP A 191 -1.54 3.02 15.41
N PHE A 192 -1.27 3.21 14.13
CA PHE A 192 -0.01 2.79 13.51
C PHE A 192 0.42 3.76 12.41
N SER A 193 1.69 3.68 12.05
CA SER A 193 2.26 4.31 10.86
C SER A 193 2.97 3.28 9.99
N CYS A 194 3.21 3.63 8.74
CA CYS A 194 4.03 2.83 7.85
C CYS A 194 5.03 3.70 7.09
N LYS A 195 6.16 3.10 6.74
CA LYS A 195 7.22 3.72 5.93
C LYS A 195 7.65 2.79 4.83
N LEU A 196 7.89 3.33 3.64
CA LEU A 196 8.52 2.60 2.55
C LEU A 196 9.99 2.31 2.86
N VAL A 197 10.38 1.08 2.59
CA VAL A 197 11.78 0.64 2.68
C VAL A 197 12.34 0.48 1.27
N ARG A 198 13.26 1.34 0.88
CA ARG A 198 13.86 1.33 -0.46
C ARG A 198 15.13 0.48 -0.49
N PRO A 199 15.40 -0.26 -1.58
CA PRO A 199 16.59 -1.11 -1.69
C PRO A 199 17.87 -0.36 -1.36
N ASN A 200 17.93 0.86 -1.81
CA ASN A 200 19.09 1.73 -1.72
C ASN A 200 19.39 2.27 -0.33
N CYS A 201 18.42 2.18 0.55
CA CYS A 201 18.55 2.74 1.89
C CYS A 201 18.92 1.67 2.92
N ILE A 202 18.84 0.39 2.54
CA ILE A 202 18.99 -0.73 3.47
C ILE A 202 20.45 -0.95 3.87
N GLU A 203 21.37 -0.75 2.92
CA GLU A 203 22.76 -1.11 3.14
C GLU A 203 23.56 -0.10 3.96
N THR A 204 23.08 1.11 4.13
CA THR A 204 23.90 2.21 4.64
C THR A 204 23.33 3.01 5.81
N HIS A 205 22.02 2.94 6.12
CA HIS A 205 21.41 3.86 7.10
C HIS A 205 20.28 3.26 7.89
N ALA A 206 20.24 3.56 9.19
CA ALA A 206 19.15 3.22 10.10
C ALA A 206 17.85 3.99 9.78
N ASP A 207 17.94 5.15 9.13
CA ASP A 207 16.82 5.95 8.65
C ASP A 207 16.99 6.28 7.15
N PRO A 208 16.40 5.48 6.27
CA PRO A 208 16.49 5.64 4.82
C PRO A 208 16.00 7.00 4.30
N GLU A 209 14.95 7.53 4.88
CA GLU A 209 14.34 8.78 4.44
C GLU A 209 15.24 10.00 4.74
N SER A 210 15.84 10.00 5.92
CA SER A 210 16.82 11.01 6.32
C SER A 210 18.05 11.03 5.41
N HIS A 211 18.49 9.86 4.95
CA HIS A 211 19.60 9.77 4.01
C HIS A 211 19.24 10.32 2.63
N TRP A 212 18.08 9.93 2.10
CA TRP A 212 17.62 10.40 0.80
C TRP A 212 17.52 11.93 0.72
N GLN A 213 17.04 12.55 1.79
CA GLN A 213 16.94 14.02 1.87
C GLN A 213 18.30 14.72 1.84
N LYS A 214 19.36 14.06 2.29
CA LYS A 214 20.74 14.61 2.32
C LYS A 214 21.47 14.47 0.98
N LEU A 215 21.00 13.62 0.08
CA LEU A 215 21.62 13.43 -1.23
C LEU A 215 21.40 14.64 -2.14
N THR A 216 22.42 15.00 -2.89
CA THR A 216 22.30 15.96 -4.00
C THR A 216 21.43 15.38 -5.12
N GLN A 217 20.92 16.22 -6.00
CA GLN A 217 20.16 15.79 -7.17
C GLN A 217 20.96 14.81 -8.05
N ALA A 218 22.24 15.07 -8.28
CA ALA A 218 23.10 14.21 -9.08
C ALA A 218 23.28 12.81 -8.43
N GLU A 219 23.42 12.76 -7.11
CA GLU A 219 23.52 11.51 -6.35
C GLU A 219 22.21 10.72 -6.40
N ARG A 220 21.06 11.39 -6.28
CA ARG A 220 19.75 10.74 -6.41
C ARG A 220 19.54 10.16 -7.81
N LEU A 221 19.89 10.91 -8.87
CA LEU A 221 19.81 10.41 -10.25
C LEU A 221 20.77 9.24 -10.50
N ALA A 222 22.03 9.35 -10.05
CA ALA A 222 23.01 8.25 -10.17
C ALA A 222 22.54 6.99 -9.41
N TYR A 223 21.82 7.19 -8.35
CA TYR A 223 21.25 6.15 -7.53
C TYR A 223 20.10 5.42 -8.25
N ILE A 224 19.16 6.16 -8.85
CA ILE A 224 18.07 5.65 -9.69
C ILE A 224 18.63 4.78 -10.82
N HIS A 225 19.65 5.26 -11.52
CA HIS A 225 20.30 4.53 -12.60
C HIS A 225 21.00 3.24 -12.15
N ARG A 226 21.68 3.25 -11.00
CA ARG A 226 22.38 2.05 -10.48
C ARG A 226 21.40 0.98 -9.98
N ALA A 227 20.27 1.36 -9.44
CA ALA A 227 19.29 0.44 -8.91
C ALA A 227 18.46 -0.27 -9.99
N ASN A 228 18.68 0.05 -11.28
CA ASN A 228 17.87 -0.45 -12.40
C ASN A 228 16.36 -0.30 -12.16
N VAL A 229 16.00 0.79 -11.49
CA VAL A 229 14.61 1.08 -11.10
C VAL A 229 13.96 1.87 -12.21
N ASP A 230 12.75 1.49 -12.58
CA ASP A 230 11.96 2.23 -13.55
C ASP A 230 11.80 3.70 -13.09
N PRO A 231 12.23 4.69 -13.90
CA PRO A 231 12.06 6.10 -13.56
C PRO A 231 10.61 6.47 -13.23
N HIS A 232 9.63 5.81 -13.84
CA HIS A 232 8.21 6.00 -13.54
C HIS A 232 7.80 5.49 -12.16
N GLU A 233 8.49 4.51 -11.61
CA GLU A 233 8.27 4.06 -10.24
C GLU A 233 8.80 5.05 -9.19
N TYR A 234 9.80 5.86 -9.58
CA TYR A 234 10.32 6.95 -8.73
C TYR A 234 9.56 8.26 -8.92
N SER A 235 9.00 8.52 -10.08
CA SER A 235 8.17 9.72 -10.31
C SER A 235 6.85 9.67 -9.54
N ALA A 236 6.39 8.48 -9.16
CA ALA A 236 5.30 8.30 -8.21
C ALA A 236 5.72 8.62 -6.76
N ASP A 237 7.02 8.67 -6.47
CA ASP A 237 7.51 9.11 -5.18
C ASP A 237 7.67 10.64 -5.19
N TYR A 238 6.91 11.27 -4.34
CA TYR A 238 6.76 12.69 -4.02
C TYR A 238 8.05 13.54 -4.05
N HIS A 239 9.22 12.93 -4.01
CA HIS A 239 10.50 13.61 -3.97
C HIS A 239 11.08 13.97 -5.35
N ILE A 240 10.67 13.33 -6.43
CA ILE A 240 11.18 13.63 -7.78
C ILE A 240 10.39 14.77 -8.45
N GLY A 241 9.09 14.86 -8.22
CA GLY A 241 8.26 15.96 -8.75
C GLY A 241 8.64 17.35 -8.24
N LYS A 242 9.53 17.45 -7.22
CA LYS A 242 10.13 18.71 -6.76
C LYS A 242 11.53 18.98 -7.30
N LEU A 243 12.09 18.05 -8.08
CA LEU A 243 13.46 18.11 -8.60
C LEU A 243 13.53 18.41 -10.10
N LEU A 244 12.40 18.43 -10.78
CA LEU A 244 12.20 18.90 -12.14
C LEU A 244 11.35 20.18 -12.14
#